data_e04b023ba20e557dd116c4a29b48611a
#
_entry.id   e04b023ba20e557dd116c4a29b48611a
#
_cell.length_a   1.000
_cell.length_b   1.000
_cell.length_c   1.000
_cell.angle_alpha   90.00
_cell.angle_beta   90.00
_cell.angle_gamma   90.00
#
_symmetry.space_group_name_H-M   'P 1'
#
loop_
_entity.id
_entity.type
_entity.pdbx_description
1 polymer ?
#
loop_
_entity_poly.entity_id
_entity_poly.type
_entity_poly.pdbx_seq_one_letter_code
_entity_poly.pdbx_strand_id
1 'polypeptide(L)'
;MENRTNKYGKYGCACCGYYTITEIKETCPVCFWEEDFYQEEQIDDNGGPNLVSLRQSRENFLKFGAIEERFINDVRKPNNNEMKK
;
A
#
# COMPACT_ATOMS: atom_id res chain seq x y z
N MET A 1 -3.85 -17.01 14.60
CA MET A 1 -3.54 -16.08 13.51
C MET A 1 -4.78 -15.38 13.01
N GLU A 2 -4.78 -14.12 13.05
CA GLU A 2 -5.95 -13.40 12.64
C GLU A 2 -6.08 -13.36 11.12
N ASN A 3 -7.30 -13.22 10.68
CA ASN A 3 -7.62 -13.09 9.29
C ASN A 3 -7.44 -11.64 8.87
N ARG A 4 -6.59 -11.39 7.90
CA ARG A 4 -6.27 -10.04 7.47
C ARG A 4 -6.98 -9.63 6.19
N THR A 5 -7.85 -10.50 5.68
CA THR A 5 -8.63 -10.18 4.51
C THR A 5 -9.96 -9.56 4.90
N ASN A 6 -10.52 -8.79 4.00
CA ASN A 6 -11.88 -8.30 4.17
C ASN A 6 -12.84 -9.35 3.59
N LYS A 7 -14.14 -9.07 3.62
CA LYS A 7 -15.14 -10.05 3.17
C LYS A 7 -15.08 -10.32 1.67
N TYR A 8 -14.33 -9.52 0.93
CA TYR A 8 -14.15 -9.72 -0.51
C TYR A 8 -12.84 -10.43 -0.83
N GLY A 9 -12.14 -10.93 0.18
CA GLY A 9 -10.91 -11.68 -0.02
C GLY A 9 -9.68 -10.82 -0.27
N LYS A 10 -9.74 -9.53 0.03
CA LYS A 10 -8.63 -8.62 -0.20
C LYS A 10 -7.87 -8.34 1.09
N TYR A 11 -6.55 -8.19 0.95
CA TYR A 11 -5.68 -7.85 2.08
C TYR A 11 -5.49 -6.35 2.17
N GLY A 12 -5.24 -5.87 3.37
CA GLY A 12 -4.94 -4.45 3.59
C GLY A 12 -3.55 -4.11 3.08
N CYS A 13 -3.46 -3.00 2.36
CA CYS A 13 -2.17 -2.48 1.92
C CYS A 13 -1.42 -1.91 3.12
N ALA A 14 -0.14 -2.28 3.26
CA ALA A 14 0.65 -1.84 4.40
C ALA A 14 0.82 -0.32 4.43
N CYS A 15 0.79 0.33 3.27
CA CYS A 15 0.99 1.78 3.20
C CYS A 15 -0.30 2.54 3.45
N CYS A 16 -1.31 2.37 2.59
CA CYS A 16 -2.52 3.18 2.69
C CYS A 16 -3.60 2.57 3.58
N GLY A 17 -3.52 1.27 3.84
CA GLY A 17 -4.48 0.62 4.72
C GLY A 17 -5.77 0.19 4.04
N TYR A 18 -5.99 0.57 2.79
CA TYR A 18 -7.17 0.12 2.07
C TYR A 18 -6.97 -1.32 1.61
N TYR A 19 -8.07 -2.05 1.46
CA TYR A 19 -8.02 -3.48 1.16
C TYR A 19 -7.96 -3.69 -0.34
N THR A 20 -6.77 -3.50 -0.89
CA THR A 20 -6.56 -3.49 -2.34
C THR A 20 -5.74 -4.66 -2.87
N ILE A 21 -5.10 -5.44 -1.98
CA ILE A 21 -4.12 -6.44 -2.37
C ILE A 21 -4.76 -7.81 -2.45
N THR A 22 -4.62 -8.49 -3.57
CA THR A 22 -5.14 -9.84 -3.73
C THR A 22 -4.03 -10.88 -3.83
N GLU A 23 -2.82 -10.47 -4.22
CA GLU A 23 -1.69 -11.38 -4.38
C GLU A 23 -0.44 -10.73 -3.82
N ILE A 24 0.50 -11.59 -3.39
CA ILE A 24 1.78 -11.07 -2.90
C ILE A 24 2.51 -10.37 -4.05
N LYS A 25 3.27 -9.34 -3.69
CA LYS A 25 4.08 -8.53 -4.62
C LYS A 25 3.23 -7.72 -5.60
N GLU A 26 1.95 -7.62 -5.34
CA GLU A 26 1.08 -6.80 -6.16
C GLU A 26 1.29 -5.32 -5.81
N THR A 27 1.14 -4.44 -6.81
CA THR A 27 1.21 -3.00 -6.58
C THR A 27 -0.18 -2.48 -6.25
N CYS A 28 -0.29 -1.76 -5.14
CA CYS A 28 -1.57 -1.20 -4.70
C CYS A 28 -2.04 -0.13 -5.68
N PRO A 29 -3.25 -0.26 -6.23
CA PRO A 29 -3.74 0.75 -7.19
C PRO A 29 -4.12 2.07 -6.54
N VAL A 30 -4.24 2.12 -5.21
CA VAL A 30 -4.65 3.33 -4.52
C VAL A 30 -3.46 4.18 -4.11
N CYS A 31 -2.34 3.56 -3.71
CA CYS A 31 -1.17 4.34 -3.28
C CYS A 31 0.10 4.06 -4.08
N PHE A 32 0.10 2.98 -4.84
CA PHE A 32 1.22 2.54 -5.67
C PHE A 32 2.35 1.87 -4.89
N TRP A 33 2.08 1.44 -3.67
CA TRP A 33 3.05 0.65 -2.89
C TRP A 33 3.08 -0.77 -3.46
N GLU A 34 4.28 -1.26 -3.78
CA GLU A 34 4.43 -2.65 -4.18
C GLU A 34 4.61 -3.48 -2.91
N GLU A 35 3.73 -4.46 -2.69
CA GLU A 35 3.78 -5.27 -1.51
C GLU A 35 5.11 -6.02 -1.43
N ASP A 36 5.80 -5.93 -0.30
CA ASP A 36 7.09 -6.55 -0.11
C ASP A 36 7.31 -6.79 1.38
N PHE A 37 7.47 -8.06 1.75
CA PHE A 37 7.59 -8.41 3.16
C PHE A 37 8.78 -7.75 3.82
N TYR A 38 9.91 -7.68 3.11
CA TYR A 38 11.11 -7.11 3.71
C TYR A 38 10.89 -5.64 4.07
N GLN A 39 10.40 -4.85 3.14
CA GLN A 39 10.19 -3.43 3.41
C GLN A 39 9.07 -3.20 4.42
N GLU A 40 8.12 -4.13 4.50
CA GLU A 40 7.03 -4.01 5.47
C GLU A 40 7.49 -4.36 6.87
N GLU A 41 8.52 -5.18 7.01
CA GLU A 41 9.14 -5.43 8.30
C GLU A 41 10.17 -4.37 8.66
N GLN A 42 10.98 -3.95 7.68
CA GLN A 42 12.03 -2.96 7.88
C GLN A 42 11.52 -1.62 7.39
N ILE A 43 10.70 -0.98 8.20
CA ILE A 43 9.88 0.15 7.76
C ILE A 43 10.67 1.39 7.39
N ASP A 44 11.94 1.43 7.76
CA ASP A 44 12.80 2.57 7.42
C ASP A 44 13.77 2.26 6.28
N ASP A 45 13.64 1.09 5.66
CA ASP A 45 14.57 0.66 4.61
C ASP A 45 13.97 0.97 3.24
N ASN A 46 14.73 1.67 2.39
CA ASN A 46 14.31 1.96 1.02
C ASN A 46 15.00 1.06 0.01
N GLY A 47 15.59 -0.04 0.44
CA GLY A 47 16.37 -0.93 -0.42
C GLY A 47 15.58 -2.08 -0.99
N GLY A 48 14.33 -1.87 -1.35
CA GLY A 48 13.47 -2.90 -1.94
C GLY A 48 12.87 -2.42 -3.25
N PRO A 49 11.76 -3.04 -3.67
CA PRO A 49 11.11 -2.64 -4.93
C PRO A 49 10.55 -1.23 -4.89
N ASN A 50 10.21 -0.72 -3.71
CA ASN A 50 9.77 0.66 -3.57
C ASN A 50 10.99 1.53 -3.25
N LEU A 51 11.12 2.65 -3.93
CA LEU A 51 12.28 3.52 -3.76
C LEU A 51 12.23 4.34 -2.47
N VAL A 52 11.08 4.35 -1.80
CA VAL A 52 10.93 4.99 -0.49
C VAL A 52 10.63 3.90 0.53
N SER A 53 10.99 4.16 1.78
CA SER A 53 10.67 3.23 2.87
C SER A 53 9.16 3.22 3.12
N LEU A 54 8.69 2.21 3.86
CA LEU A 54 7.27 2.17 4.19
C LEU A 54 6.87 3.37 5.04
N ARG A 55 7.71 3.77 6.00
CA ARG A 55 7.41 4.94 6.81
C ARG A 55 7.28 6.18 5.95
N GLN A 56 8.22 6.39 5.03
CA GLN A 56 8.16 7.56 4.15
C GLN A 56 6.96 7.49 3.21
N SER A 57 6.64 6.30 2.72
CA SER A 57 5.52 6.14 1.81
C SER A 57 4.19 6.47 2.49
N ARG A 58 4.07 6.13 3.78
CA ARG A 58 2.85 6.46 4.53
C ARG A 58 2.71 7.97 4.70
N GLU A 59 3.80 8.66 4.97
CA GLU A 59 3.79 10.12 5.06
C GLU A 59 3.46 10.74 3.70
N ASN A 60 4.06 10.21 2.65
CA ASN A 60 3.81 10.72 1.31
C ASN A 60 2.36 10.49 0.89
N PHE A 61 1.79 9.36 1.26
CA PHE A 61 0.40 9.09 0.91
C PHE A 61 -0.53 10.12 1.56
N LEU A 62 -0.27 10.49 2.79
CA LEU A 62 -1.08 11.52 3.47
C LEU A 62 -0.93 12.87 2.78
N LYS A 63 0.21 13.12 2.16
CA LYS A 63 0.50 14.41 1.55
C LYS A 63 0.08 14.46 0.08
N PHE A 64 0.34 13.39 -0.66
CA PHE A 64 0.16 13.39 -2.12
C PHE A 64 -0.92 12.43 -2.60
N GLY A 65 -1.35 11.48 -1.78
CA GLY A 65 -2.24 10.40 -2.20
C GLY A 65 -1.52 9.27 -2.92
N ALA A 66 -0.19 9.22 -2.84
CA ALA A 66 0.63 8.18 -3.45
C ALA A 66 1.92 8.07 -2.67
N ILE A 67 2.66 6.96 -2.86
CA ILE A 67 3.92 6.77 -2.14
C ILE A 67 5.01 7.73 -2.59
N GLU A 68 4.89 8.29 -3.78
CA GLU A 68 5.80 9.32 -4.30
C GLU A 68 4.99 10.28 -5.14
N GLU A 69 5.42 11.53 -5.15
CA GLU A 69 4.71 12.56 -5.90
C GLU A 69 4.58 12.22 -7.38
N ARG A 70 5.58 11.55 -7.94
CA ARG A 70 5.59 11.20 -9.36
C ARG A 70 4.50 10.19 -9.73
N PHE A 71 3.87 9.56 -8.74
CA PHE A 71 2.84 8.56 -9.01
C PHE A 71 1.42 9.09 -8.86
N ILE A 72 1.27 10.39 -8.65
CA ILE A 72 -0.06 10.96 -8.39
C ILE A 72 -1.06 10.61 -9.49
N ASN A 73 -0.61 10.57 -10.75
CA ASN A 73 -1.49 10.28 -11.87
C ASN A 73 -1.62 8.79 -12.16
N ASP A 74 -0.95 7.94 -11.38
CA ASP A 74 -0.98 6.50 -11.58
C ASP A 74 -1.85 5.78 -10.55
N VAL A 75 -2.48 6.52 -9.65
CA VAL A 75 -3.28 5.95 -8.58
C VAL A 75 -4.72 6.40 -8.72
N ARG A 76 -5.61 5.73 -7.99
CA ARG A 76 -7.03 6.04 -7.98
C ARG A 76 -7.54 5.99 -6.55
N LYS A 77 -8.72 6.53 -6.34
CA LYS A 77 -9.36 6.43 -5.04
C LYS A 77 -9.85 5.00 -4.82
N PRO A 78 -9.96 4.57 -3.56
CA PRO A 78 -10.47 3.24 -3.28
C PRO A 78 -11.94 3.14 -3.65
N ASN A 79 -12.37 1.93 -4.06
CA ASN A 79 -13.77 1.70 -4.33
C ASN A 79 -14.45 1.09 -3.09
N ASN A 80 -15.76 0.81 -3.20
CA ASN A 80 -16.54 0.42 -2.02
C ASN A 80 -16.07 -0.88 -1.37
N ASN A 81 -15.52 -1.82 -2.13
CA ASN A 81 -15.10 -3.08 -1.55
C ASN A 81 -13.66 -3.05 -1.05
N GLU A 82 -13.04 -1.88 -1.02
CA GLU A 82 -11.66 -1.70 -0.56
C GLU A 82 -11.57 -0.84 0.69
N MET A 83 -12.70 -0.39 1.20
CA MET A 83 -12.71 0.57 2.31
C MET A 83 -12.14 -0.02 3.59
N LYS A 84 -11.50 0.82 4.37
CA LYS A 84 -11.00 0.43 5.69
C LYS A 84 -12.16 0.12 6.62
N LYS A 85 -11.88 -0.73 7.59
CA LYS A 85 -12.87 -1.00 8.62
C LYS A 85 -13.00 0.16 9.57
#